data_651efa7106d14e11c4a04feaf93b2d18
#
_entry.id   651efa7106d14e11c4a04feaf93b2d18
#
_cell.length_a   1.000
_cell.length_b   1.000
_cell.length_c   1.000
_cell.angle_alpha   90.00
_cell.angle_beta   90.00
_cell.angle_gamma   90.00
#
_symmetry.space_group_name_H-M   'P 1'
#
loop_
_entity.id
_entity.type
_entity.pdbx_description
1 polymer ?
#
loop_
_entity_poly.entity_id
_entity_poly.type
_entity_poly.pdbx_seq_one_letter_code
_entity_poly.pdbx_strand_id
1 'polypeptide(L)'
;LIYQERAKALGITLNYYEPKMLPFVYGDKNRLRQVFINIVDNAIKYSNKGDTVSVEAYEEDNEVCISISDTGMGISKEDLPKVKTKFFKANHTRRGSGIGLAVADEIIQRHGGTLEINSEQGVGTTVMITLPCIEQKKKPDNQATVDVELISSEPIENNDNVQ
;
A
#
# COMPACT_ATOMS: atom_id res chain seq x y z
N LEU A 1 1.87 -7.27 12.15
CA LEU A 1 2.60 -7.75 13.35
C LEU A 1 4.05 -7.25 13.37
N ILE A 2 4.87 -7.52 12.33
CA ILE A 2 6.31 -7.11 12.29
C ILE A 2 6.48 -5.58 12.42
N TYR A 3 5.66 -4.80 11.75
CA TYR A 3 5.73 -3.33 11.83
C TYR A 3 5.28 -2.79 13.17
N GLN A 4 4.31 -3.41 13.84
CA GLN A 4 3.88 -3.04 15.19
C GLN A 4 5.02 -3.19 16.19
N GLU A 5 5.74 -4.30 16.15
CA GLU A 5 6.88 -4.54 17.03
C GLU A 5 8.03 -3.58 16.76
N ARG A 6 8.33 -3.33 15.48
CA ARG A 6 9.37 -2.40 15.07
C ARG A 6 9.05 -0.96 15.49
N ALA A 7 7.83 -0.50 15.28
CA ALA A 7 7.39 0.82 15.71
C ALA A 7 7.47 0.95 17.24
N LYS A 8 6.99 -0.04 17.96
CA LYS A 8 7.06 -0.08 19.43
C LYS A 8 8.50 0.00 19.93
N ALA A 9 9.44 -0.74 19.32
CA ALA A 9 10.86 -0.71 19.68
C ALA A 9 11.48 0.70 19.49
N LEU A 10 10.98 1.47 18.54
CA LEU A 10 11.40 2.84 18.25
C LEU A 10 10.61 3.90 19.03
N GLY A 11 9.64 3.50 19.84
CA GLY A 11 8.77 4.40 20.59
C GLY A 11 7.77 5.14 19.70
N ILE A 12 7.41 4.59 18.55
CA ILE A 12 6.44 5.12 17.60
C ILE A 12 5.12 4.40 17.78
N THR A 13 4.01 5.14 17.79
CA THR A 13 2.66 4.56 17.78
C THR A 13 2.25 4.26 16.34
N LEU A 14 1.93 3.01 16.04
CA LEU A 14 1.41 2.61 14.73
C LEU A 14 -0.07 2.27 14.86
N ASN A 15 -0.92 3.08 14.25
CA ASN A 15 -2.36 2.87 14.19
C ASN A 15 -2.73 2.29 12.82
N TYR A 16 -3.44 1.19 12.85
CA TYR A 16 -4.05 0.61 11.65
C TYR A 16 -5.57 0.59 11.85
N TYR A 17 -6.27 1.26 10.95
CA TYR A 17 -7.73 1.28 10.95
C TYR A 17 -8.22 0.25 9.94
N GLU A 18 -8.76 -0.84 10.45
CA GLU A 18 -9.28 -1.92 9.62
C GLU A 18 -10.44 -1.40 8.77
N PRO A 19 -10.35 -1.49 7.43
CA PRO A 19 -11.42 -1.04 6.58
C PRO A 19 -12.62 -1.96 6.74
N LYS A 20 -13.83 -1.43 6.60
CA LYS A 20 -15.05 -2.24 6.58
C LYS A 20 -14.95 -3.16 5.37
N MET A 21 -15.60 -2.93 4.31
CA MET A 21 -15.49 -3.74 3.10
C MET A 21 -14.92 -2.87 1.98
N LEU A 22 -13.81 -3.29 1.36
CA LEU A 22 -13.23 -2.60 0.21
C LEU A 22 -13.61 -3.34 -1.08
N PRO A 23 -13.86 -2.60 -2.17
CA PRO A 23 -14.01 -3.20 -3.48
C PRO A 23 -12.68 -3.80 -3.96
N PHE A 24 -12.78 -4.65 -4.98
CA PHE A 24 -11.59 -5.24 -5.58
C PHE A 24 -10.89 -4.25 -6.52
N VAL A 25 -9.58 -4.36 -6.53
CA VAL A 25 -8.68 -3.66 -7.45
C VAL A 25 -7.98 -4.69 -8.31
N TYR A 26 -7.84 -4.44 -9.61
CA TYR A 26 -7.06 -5.28 -10.49
C TYR A 26 -5.57 -4.90 -10.41
N GLY A 27 -4.72 -5.88 -10.14
CA GLY A 27 -3.29 -5.59 -10.06
C GLY A 27 -2.42 -6.75 -9.60
N ASP A 28 -1.13 -6.52 -9.60
CA ASP A 28 -0.12 -7.43 -9.07
C ASP A 28 -0.03 -7.31 -7.56
N LYS A 29 -0.49 -8.32 -6.85
CA LYS A 29 -0.50 -8.37 -5.39
C LYS A 29 0.89 -8.12 -4.78
N ASN A 30 1.94 -8.70 -5.35
CA ASN A 30 3.29 -8.58 -4.81
C ASN A 30 3.86 -7.19 -5.03
N ARG A 31 3.61 -6.59 -6.19
CA ARG A 31 4.03 -5.23 -6.49
C ARG A 31 3.32 -4.21 -5.61
N LEU A 32 2.00 -4.31 -5.47
CA LEU A 32 1.24 -3.43 -4.58
C LEU A 32 1.67 -3.59 -3.11
N ARG A 33 1.91 -4.82 -2.67
CA ARG A 33 2.47 -5.06 -1.33
C ARG A 33 3.81 -4.37 -1.12
N GLN A 34 4.69 -4.40 -2.12
CA GLN A 34 5.98 -3.72 -2.07
C GLN A 34 5.81 -2.20 -1.91
N VAL A 35 4.83 -1.60 -2.59
CA VAL A 35 4.50 -0.18 -2.45
C VAL A 35 4.15 0.16 -1.00
N PHE A 36 3.22 -0.58 -0.40
CA PHE A 36 2.77 -0.31 0.97
C PHE A 36 3.92 -0.50 1.98
N ILE A 37 4.70 -1.54 1.82
CA ILE A 37 5.90 -1.78 2.64
C ILE A 37 6.86 -0.59 2.56
N ASN A 38 7.17 -0.12 1.35
CA ASN A 38 8.09 1.01 1.15
C ASN A 38 7.58 2.29 1.83
N ILE A 39 6.30 2.57 1.74
CA ILE A 39 5.73 3.79 2.30
C ILE A 39 5.62 3.71 3.82
N VAL A 40 5.20 2.59 4.38
CA VAL A 40 5.18 2.38 5.84
C VAL A 40 6.60 2.43 6.41
N ASP A 41 7.57 1.81 5.74
CA ASP A 41 8.98 1.90 6.12
C ASP A 41 9.48 3.35 6.16
N ASN A 42 9.14 4.15 5.15
CA ASN A 42 9.49 5.56 5.13
C ASN A 42 8.84 6.35 6.27
N ALA A 43 7.55 6.12 6.53
CA ALA A 43 6.84 6.77 7.62
C ALA A 43 7.51 6.49 8.98
N ILE A 44 7.85 5.24 9.26
CA ILE A 44 8.55 4.85 10.49
C ILE A 44 9.97 5.44 10.53
N LYS A 45 10.69 5.36 9.42
CA LYS A 45 12.07 5.81 9.31
C LYS A 45 12.25 7.31 9.57
N TYR A 46 11.30 8.12 9.12
CA TYR A 46 11.34 9.58 9.27
C TYR A 46 10.54 10.09 10.47
N SER A 47 10.02 9.20 11.28
CA SER A 47 9.42 9.51 12.58
C SER A 47 10.43 9.40 13.71
N ASN A 48 10.17 10.12 14.79
CA ASN A 48 10.95 10.11 16.02
C ASN A 48 10.18 9.40 17.13
N LYS A 49 10.86 9.12 18.23
CA LYS A 49 10.22 8.63 19.44
C LYS A 49 9.10 9.58 19.88
N GLY A 50 7.90 9.03 20.10
CA GLY A 50 6.70 9.77 20.44
C GLY A 50 5.81 10.11 19.25
N ASP A 51 6.28 9.94 18.02
CA ASP A 51 5.48 10.19 16.82
C ASP A 51 4.45 9.06 16.59
N THR A 52 3.50 9.36 15.73
CA THR A 52 2.43 8.44 15.33
C THR A 52 2.46 8.22 13.83
N VAL A 53 2.31 6.98 13.41
CA VAL A 53 2.06 6.57 12.03
C VAL A 53 0.67 5.97 11.96
N SER A 54 -0.15 6.42 11.03
CA SER A 54 -1.53 5.95 10.84
C SER A 54 -1.72 5.43 9.43
N VAL A 55 -2.33 4.25 9.31
CA VAL A 55 -2.67 3.62 8.03
C VAL A 55 -4.18 3.44 7.96
N GLU A 56 -4.78 3.94 6.90
CA GLU A 56 -6.21 3.96 6.69
C GLU A 56 -6.53 3.59 5.24
N ALA A 57 -7.60 2.83 5.01
CA ALA A 57 -8.07 2.49 3.68
C ALA A 57 -9.59 2.62 3.61
N TYR A 58 -10.09 3.22 2.52
CA TYR A 58 -11.51 3.46 2.29
C TYR A 58 -11.83 3.53 0.80
N GLU A 59 -13.10 3.50 0.46
CA GLU A 59 -13.61 3.73 -0.90
C GLU A 59 -14.15 5.14 -1.03
N GLU A 60 -13.75 5.81 -2.11
CA GLU A 60 -14.29 7.11 -2.51
C GLU A 60 -14.28 7.22 -4.04
N ASP A 61 -15.38 7.68 -4.61
CA ASP A 61 -15.51 7.92 -6.07
C ASP A 61 -15.12 6.73 -6.95
N ASN A 62 -15.47 5.52 -6.54
CA ASN A 62 -15.13 4.26 -7.23
C ASN A 62 -13.62 3.97 -7.29
N GLU A 63 -12.88 4.50 -6.34
CA GLU A 63 -11.47 4.23 -6.12
C GLU A 63 -11.23 3.70 -4.71
N VAL A 64 -10.24 2.85 -4.54
CA VAL A 64 -9.70 2.51 -3.22
C VAL A 64 -8.63 3.54 -2.87
N CYS A 65 -8.85 4.24 -1.78
CA CYS A 65 -7.93 5.22 -1.23
C CYS A 65 -7.20 4.64 -0.03
N ILE A 66 -5.88 4.73 -0.03
CA ILE A 66 -5.03 4.31 1.09
C ILE A 66 -4.21 5.52 1.55
N SER A 67 -4.40 5.90 2.81
CA SER A 67 -3.69 6.99 3.46
C SER A 67 -2.68 6.45 4.44
N ILE A 68 -1.44 6.87 4.31
CA ILE A 68 -0.36 6.58 5.26
C ILE A 68 0.20 7.91 5.74
N SER A 69 -0.09 8.25 7.00
CA SER A 69 0.29 9.52 7.61
C SER A 69 1.25 9.31 8.75
N ASP A 70 2.22 10.20 8.88
CA ASP A 70 3.10 10.28 10.04
C ASP A 70 3.17 11.69 10.60
N THR A 71 3.49 11.80 11.88
CA THR A 71 3.76 13.07 12.58
C THR A 71 5.25 13.32 12.74
N GLY A 72 6.05 12.80 11.81
CA GLY A 72 7.50 12.90 11.84
C GLY A 72 8.04 14.24 11.39
N MET A 73 9.27 14.23 10.89
CA MET A 73 9.98 15.46 10.55
C MET A 73 9.39 16.25 9.38
N GLY A 74 8.54 15.64 8.57
CA GLY A 74 8.03 16.24 7.34
C GLY A 74 9.10 16.49 6.28
N ILE A 75 8.69 17.15 5.20
CA ILE A 75 9.53 17.47 4.05
C ILE A 75 9.45 18.97 3.79
N SER A 76 10.58 19.61 3.52
CA SER A 76 10.60 21.02 3.16
C SER A 76 9.87 21.29 1.84
N LYS A 77 9.35 22.49 1.65
CA LYS A 77 8.72 22.92 0.39
C LYS A 77 9.68 22.84 -0.80
N GLU A 78 10.97 23.02 -0.55
CA GLU A 78 12.01 22.93 -1.57
C GLU A 78 12.24 21.48 -2.03
N ASP A 79 12.20 20.54 -1.10
CA ASP A 79 12.47 19.14 -1.37
C ASP A 79 11.24 18.35 -1.86
N LEU A 80 10.05 18.79 -1.47
CA LEU A 80 8.81 18.08 -1.79
C LEU A 80 8.63 17.76 -3.28
N PRO A 81 8.93 18.64 -4.24
CA PRO A 81 8.85 18.31 -5.67
C PRO A 81 9.83 17.24 -6.15
N LYS A 82 10.87 16.97 -5.36
CA LYS A 82 11.97 16.07 -5.74
C LYS A 82 11.84 14.66 -5.14
N VAL A 83 10.95 14.46 -4.16
CA VAL A 83 10.91 13.21 -3.37
C VAL A 83 10.57 11.95 -4.16
N LYS A 84 9.91 12.08 -5.30
CA LYS A 84 9.67 10.96 -6.23
C LYS A 84 10.79 10.76 -7.25
N THR A 85 11.85 11.53 -7.19
CA THR A 85 13.02 11.37 -8.04
C THR A 85 13.89 10.24 -7.49
N LYS A 86 14.35 9.35 -8.37
CA LYS A 86 15.26 8.25 -7.98
C LYS A 86 16.52 8.80 -7.33
N PHE A 87 16.98 8.13 -6.26
CA PHE A 87 18.15 8.47 -5.46
C PHE A 87 18.07 9.80 -4.69
N PHE A 88 16.94 10.51 -4.75
CA PHE A 88 16.76 11.69 -3.93
C PHE A 88 16.49 11.31 -2.47
N LYS A 89 17.12 12.03 -1.54
CA LYS A 89 16.90 11.94 -0.10
C LYS A 89 16.84 13.34 0.48
N ALA A 90 15.72 13.70 1.08
CA ALA A 90 15.57 14.96 1.80
C ALA A 90 16.44 15.00 3.08
N ASN A 91 16.70 13.83 3.68
CA ASN A 91 17.55 13.70 4.87
C ASN A 91 18.63 12.64 4.63
N HIS A 92 19.85 13.10 4.38
CA HIS A 92 20.99 12.22 4.12
C HIS A 92 21.53 11.49 5.35
N THR A 93 21.08 11.85 6.54
CA THR A 93 21.49 11.19 7.80
C THR A 93 20.76 9.89 8.07
N ARG A 94 19.62 9.66 7.40
CA ARG A 94 18.82 8.44 7.52
C ARG A 94 19.21 7.42 6.45
N ARG A 95 19.31 6.15 6.86
CA ARG A 95 19.65 5.06 5.94
C ARG A 95 18.56 4.85 4.89
N GLY A 96 18.94 4.59 3.65
CA GLY A 96 18.06 4.23 2.54
C GLY A 96 18.67 4.59 1.19
N SER A 97 18.20 3.98 0.11
CA SER A 97 18.71 4.22 -1.25
C SER A 97 18.12 5.47 -1.94
N GLY A 98 17.02 6.03 -1.41
CA GLY A 98 16.29 7.13 -2.04
C GLY A 98 15.46 6.71 -3.27
N ILE A 99 15.21 5.41 -3.47
CA ILE A 99 14.44 4.90 -4.62
C ILE A 99 13.03 4.41 -4.24
N GLY A 100 12.72 4.27 -2.96
CA GLY A 100 11.46 3.70 -2.50
C GLY A 100 10.22 4.43 -3.00
N LEU A 101 10.17 5.76 -2.90
CA LEU A 101 9.03 6.55 -3.38
C LEU A 101 8.94 6.60 -4.90
N ALA A 102 10.07 6.66 -5.62
CA ALA A 102 10.09 6.63 -7.08
C ALA A 102 9.56 5.30 -7.63
N VAL A 103 9.97 4.18 -7.02
CA VAL A 103 9.50 2.84 -7.39
C VAL A 103 8.03 2.68 -7.03
N ALA A 104 7.61 3.14 -5.86
CA ALA A 104 6.20 3.09 -5.43
C ALA A 104 5.31 3.87 -6.40
N ASP A 105 5.69 5.08 -6.76
CA ASP A 105 4.94 5.92 -7.72
C ASP A 105 4.83 5.25 -9.10
N GLU A 106 5.91 4.68 -9.61
CA GLU A 106 5.90 3.97 -10.89
C GLU A 106 4.96 2.75 -10.87
N ILE A 107 5.00 1.96 -9.79
CA ILE A 107 4.11 0.80 -9.65
C ILE A 107 2.64 1.24 -9.61
N ILE A 108 2.31 2.25 -8.83
CA ILE A 108 0.94 2.77 -8.72
C ILE A 108 0.45 3.32 -10.06
N GLN A 109 1.28 4.08 -10.78
CA GLN A 109 0.92 4.58 -12.11
C GLN A 109 0.66 3.45 -13.12
N ARG A 110 1.45 2.39 -13.09
CA ARG A 110 1.24 1.20 -13.94
C ARG A 110 -0.06 0.45 -13.60
N HIS A 111 -0.60 0.64 -12.41
CA HIS A 111 -1.90 0.12 -11.98
C HIS A 111 -3.07 1.08 -12.26
N GLY A 112 -2.82 2.17 -12.98
CA GLY A 112 -3.83 3.19 -13.29
C GLY A 112 -4.22 4.07 -12.11
N GLY A 113 -3.42 4.05 -11.04
CA GLY A 113 -3.65 4.82 -9.83
C GLY A 113 -2.77 6.08 -9.74
N THR A 114 -2.86 6.75 -8.61
CA THR A 114 -2.08 7.93 -8.27
C THR A 114 -1.42 7.79 -6.90
N LEU A 115 -0.26 8.40 -6.74
CA LEU A 115 0.43 8.54 -5.47
C LEU A 115 0.74 10.01 -5.25
N GLU A 116 0.12 10.60 -4.24
CA GLU A 116 0.31 11.99 -3.86
C GLU A 116 0.96 12.10 -2.48
N ILE A 117 1.79 13.11 -2.31
CA ILE A 117 2.52 13.35 -1.07
C ILE A 117 2.21 14.77 -0.60
N ASN A 118 1.61 14.87 0.57
CA ASN A 118 1.38 16.12 1.27
C ASN A 118 2.27 16.13 2.52
N SER A 119 3.04 17.18 2.68
CA SER A 119 3.98 17.26 3.79
C SER A 119 4.23 18.70 4.21
N GLU A 120 4.43 18.86 5.51
CA GLU A 120 4.86 20.10 6.11
C GLU A 120 6.01 19.81 7.06
N GLN A 121 7.13 20.53 6.86
CA GLN A 121 8.33 20.35 7.66
C GLN A 121 8.06 20.65 9.13
N GLY A 122 8.43 19.74 10.00
CA GLY A 122 8.19 19.83 11.44
C GLY A 122 6.80 19.38 11.90
N VAL A 123 5.91 19.04 10.96
CA VAL A 123 4.54 18.57 11.25
C VAL A 123 4.37 17.10 10.90
N GLY A 124 4.72 16.72 9.68
CA GLY A 124 4.63 15.34 9.22
C GLY A 124 4.35 15.20 7.73
N THR A 125 4.10 13.97 7.31
CA THR A 125 3.87 13.59 5.90
C THR A 125 2.65 12.69 5.79
N THR A 126 1.84 12.91 4.76
CA THR A 126 0.76 12.02 4.35
C THR A 126 1.00 11.59 2.91
N VAL A 127 1.05 10.29 2.70
CA VAL A 127 1.05 9.68 1.36
C VAL A 127 -0.33 9.15 1.08
N MET A 128 -0.95 9.63 0.01
CA MET A 128 -2.25 9.19 -0.46
C MET A 128 -2.09 8.37 -1.74
N ILE A 129 -2.57 7.14 -1.72
CA ILE A 129 -2.60 6.25 -2.88
C ILE A 129 -4.04 6.06 -3.28
N THR A 130 -4.35 6.20 -4.58
CA THR A 130 -5.64 5.84 -5.15
C THR A 130 -5.47 4.75 -6.19
N LEU A 131 -6.38 3.81 -6.21
CA LEU A 131 -6.40 2.70 -7.17
C LEU A 131 -7.82 2.53 -7.69
N PRO A 132 -8.02 2.40 -9.02
CA PRO A 132 -9.35 2.24 -9.58
C PRO A 132 -9.97 0.90 -9.16
N CYS A 133 -11.24 0.93 -8.74
CA CYS A 133 -11.99 -0.29 -8.46
C CYS A 133 -12.33 -1.03 -9.75
N ILE A 134 -12.44 -2.36 -9.65
CA ILE A 134 -13.04 -3.16 -10.72
C ILE A 134 -14.54 -2.88 -10.70
N GLU A 135 -15.11 -2.42 -11.82
CA GLU A 135 -16.55 -2.31 -11.98
C GLU A 135 -17.18 -3.70 -11.82
N GLN A 136 -17.90 -3.91 -10.74
CA GLN A 136 -18.80 -5.05 -10.66
C GLN A 136 -19.91 -4.78 -11.66
N LYS A 137 -19.90 -5.49 -12.78
CA LYS A 137 -21.07 -5.53 -13.68
C LYS A 137 -22.25 -5.92 -12.82
N LYS A 138 -23.20 -5.00 -12.62
CA LYS A 138 -24.50 -5.34 -12.05
C LYS A 138 -25.01 -6.51 -12.87
N LYS A 139 -25.19 -7.68 -12.23
CA LYS A 139 -25.88 -8.81 -12.88
C LYS A 139 -27.22 -8.25 -13.36
N PRO A 140 -27.57 -8.42 -14.64
CA PRO A 140 -28.94 -8.13 -15.02
C PRO A 140 -29.83 -9.03 -14.16
N ASP A 141 -30.84 -8.43 -13.56
CA ASP A 141 -31.90 -9.14 -12.86
C ASP A 141 -32.51 -10.11 -13.85
N ASN A 142 -32.07 -11.34 -13.85
CA ASN A 142 -32.80 -12.57 -14.17
C ASN A 142 -31.85 -13.73 -14.44
N GLN A 143 -31.99 -14.71 -13.53
CA GLN A 143 -31.81 -16.16 -13.75
C GLN A 143 -30.41 -16.74 -13.86
N ALA A 144 -30.25 -17.75 -13.02
CA ALA A 144 -29.25 -18.80 -12.95
C ALA A 144 -27.97 -18.46 -12.20
N THR A 145 -28.00 -18.77 -10.92
CA THR A 145 -26.82 -19.16 -10.14
C THR A 145 -26.11 -20.30 -10.86
N VAL A 146 -24.98 -20.00 -11.47
CA VAL A 146 -23.98 -21.01 -11.75
C VAL A 146 -22.95 -20.85 -10.64
N ASP A 147 -23.02 -21.75 -9.69
CA ASP A 147 -21.97 -21.95 -8.72
C ASP A 147 -20.72 -22.34 -9.48
N VAL A 148 -19.75 -21.47 -9.55
CA VAL A 148 -18.41 -21.83 -9.99
C VAL A 148 -17.76 -22.52 -8.80
N GLU A 149 -17.96 -23.83 -8.71
CA GLU A 149 -17.16 -24.68 -7.84
C GLU A 149 -15.68 -24.45 -8.15
N LEU A 150 -14.94 -24.09 -7.14
CA LEU A 150 -13.49 -24.18 -7.11
C LEU A 150 -13.13 -25.62 -7.46
N ILE A 151 -12.57 -25.83 -8.63
CA ILE A 151 -11.97 -27.09 -9.02
C ILE A 151 -10.73 -27.26 -8.13
N SER A 152 -10.91 -27.96 -7.00
CA SER A 152 -9.81 -28.53 -6.26
C SER A 152 -9.24 -29.64 -7.12
N SER A 153 -7.99 -29.48 -7.54
CA SER A 153 -7.24 -30.53 -8.20
C SER A 153 -7.06 -31.72 -7.26
N GLU A 154 -7.80 -32.78 -7.48
CA GLU A 154 -7.47 -34.06 -6.89
C GLU A 154 -6.26 -34.66 -7.60
N PRO A 155 -5.37 -35.35 -6.88
CA PRO A 155 -4.22 -35.99 -7.48
C PRO A 155 -4.64 -37.21 -8.32
N ILE A 156 -4.07 -37.32 -9.49
CA ILE A 156 -4.21 -38.48 -10.38
C ILE A 156 -3.56 -39.68 -9.70
N GLU A 157 -4.35 -40.64 -9.25
CA GLU A 157 -3.85 -41.95 -8.90
C GLU A 157 -3.38 -42.70 -10.15
N ASN A 158 -2.08 -42.92 -10.21
CA ASN A 158 -1.50 -43.86 -11.17
C ASN A 158 -1.91 -45.30 -10.78
N ASN A 159 -2.75 -45.88 -11.56
CA ASN A 159 -3.04 -47.29 -11.47
C ASN A 159 -2.18 -48.06 -12.51
N ASP A 160 -0.95 -48.37 -12.10
CA ASP A 160 -0.16 -49.42 -12.79
C ASP A 160 -0.72 -50.78 -12.39
N ASN A 161 -1.41 -51.42 -13.27
CA ASN A 161 -1.59 -52.86 -13.25
C ASN A 161 -1.31 -53.42 -14.62
N VAL A 162 -0.08 -53.96 -14.73
CA VAL A 162 0.43 -54.78 -15.80
C VAL A 162 -0.01 -56.23 -15.58
N GLN A 163 -0.52 -56.82 -16.54
CA GLN A 163 -0.28 -58.23 -16.87
C GLN A 163 0.33 -58.32 -18.24
#